data_adf046558eab16923f44a01999105606
#
_entry.id   adf046558eab16923f44a01999105606
#
_cell.length_a   1.000
_cell.length_b   1.000
_cell.length_c   1.000
_cell.angle_alpha   90.00
_cell.angle_beta   90.00
_cell.angle_gamma   90.00
#
_symmetry.space_group_name_H-M   'P 1'
#
loop_
_entity.id
_entity.type
_entity.pdbx_description
1 polymer ?
#
loop_
_entity_poly.entity_id
_entity_poly.type
_entity_poly.pdbx_seq_one_letter_code
_entity_poly.pdbx_strand_id
1 'polypeptide(L)'
;MSLSLEGPLVIAGAGKMGGALLEGLLARGLKPDLVRVQDPSPPSDMSAFLARQGIRVDAKIEALDTPPSFILAAVKPQVMDQVFEPLAKLAGPDTVVLSIAAGRPLASFEKFLAPGTAVVRAMPNTPAQVGRGVTACVANAATTPAQRAAAGELLSSVGEVVWLEREEDMDAVTAVSGSGPAYIYLVAECLAEAGLAAGLSPEMAAALARATVSGAGELLHRSDLDAATLRKNVTSPGGTTAAALDVLMGDPGLQELLTKAVAAAVRRSRELSQ
;
A
#
# COMPACT_ATOMS: atom_id res chain seq x y z
N MET A 1 -7.21 3.86 20.09
CA MET A 1 -8.67 3.66 20.03
C MET A 1 -8.91 2.33 19.35
N SER A 2 -9.86 1.52 19.83
CA SER A 2 -10.22 0.27 19.15
C SER A 2 -11.05 0.61 17.91
N LEU A 3 -10.69 0.04 16.76
CA LEU A 3 -11.46 0.18 15.51
C LEU A 3 -12.84 -0.49 15.72
N SER A 4 -13.91 0.28 15.60
CA SER A 4 -15.29 -0.22 15.71
C SER A 4 -15.99 -0.03 14.38
N LEU A 5 -16.57 -1.10 13.85
CA LEU A 5 -17.42 -1.07 12.65
C LEU A 5 -18.87 -1.38 13.08
N GLU A 6 -19.83 -0.71 12.47
CA GLU A 6 -21.25 -0.93 12.74
C GLU A 6 -21.80 -2.18 12.03
N GLY A 7 -21.14 -2.61 10.95
CA GLY A 7 -21.48 -3.79 10.17
C GLY A 7 -20.24 -4.57 9.74
N PRO A 8 -20.41 -5.69 9.01
CA PRO A 8 -19.31 -6.53 8.56
C PRO A 8 -18.29 -5.80 7.68
N LEU A 9 -17.02 -6.22 7.78
CA LEU A 9 -15.98 -5.97 6.80
C LEU A 9 -15.89 -7.19 5.86
N VAL A 10 -16.24 -7.00 4.61
CA VAL A 10 -16.03 -8.01 3.56
C VAL A 10 -14.69 -7.76 2.88
N ILE A 11 -13.82 -8.76 2.84
CA ILE A 11 -12.54 -8.70 2.17
C ILE A 11 -12.57 -9.66 0.98
N ALA A 12 -12.54 -9.12 -0.22
CA ALA A 12 -12.38 -9.90 -1.46
C ALA A 12 -10.89 -10.01 -1.81
N GLY A 13 -10.32 -11.17 -1.53
CA GLY A 13 -8.90 -11.47 -1.72
C GLY A 13 -8.06 -11.30 -0.44
N ALA A 14 -7.57 -12.42 0.07
CA ALA A 14 -6.68 -12.48 1.23
C ALA A 14 -5.22 -12.76 0.83
N GLY A 15 -4.79 -12.17 -0.29
CA GLY A 15 -3.40 -12.18 -0.73
C GLY A 15 -2.51 -11.28 0.14
N LYS A 16 -1.27 -11.04 -0.30
CA LYS A 16 -0.26 -10.29 0.48
C LYS A 16 -0.79 -8.95 1.03
N MET A 17 -1.48 -8.15 0.21
CA MET A 17 -1.93 -6.82 0.63
C MET A 17 -3.23 -6.87 1.42
N GLY A 18 -4.24 -7.65 0.97
CA GLY A 18 -5.48 -7.84 1.72
C GLY A 18 -5.23 -8.49 3.08
N GLY A 19 -4.31 -9.46 3.13
CA GLY A 19 -3.86 -10.10 4.37
C GLY A 19 -3.16 -9.12 5.31
N ALA A 20 -2.23 -8.31 4.83
CA ALA A 20 -1.53 -7.33 5.65
C ALA A 20 -2.49 -6.29 6.27
N LEU A 21 -3.47 -5.81 5.49
CA LEU A 21 -4.54 -4.94 6.00
C LEU A 21 -5.35 -5.63 7.09
N LEU A 22 -5.76 -6.88 6.86
CA LEU A 22 -6.52 -7.65 7.86
C LEU A 22 -5.72 -7.84 9.15
N GLU A 23 -4.46 -8.24 9.06
CA GLU A 23 -3.58 -8.40 10.23
C GLU A 23 -3.43 -7.08 11.00
N GLY A 24 -3.20 -5.98 10.28
CA GLY A 24 -3.12 -4.65 10.88
C GLY A 24 -4.41 -4.21 11.58
N LEU A 25 -5.58 -4.51 11.00
CA LEU A 25 -6.88 -4.22 11.57
C LEU A 25 -7.16 -5.02 12.85
N LEU A 26 -6.87 -6.31 12.82
CA LEU A 26 -7.01 -7.18 14.01
C LEU A 26 -6.07 -6.76 15.14
N ALA A 27 -4.83 -6.38 14.80
CA ALA A 27 -3.87 -5.84 15.77
C ALA A 27 -4.34 -4.54 16.42
N ARG A 28 -5.20 -3.76 15.74
CA ARG A 28 -5.86 -2.56 16.29
C ARG A 28 -7.20 -2.82 16.97
N GLY A 29 -7.56 -4.08 17.17
CA GLY A 29 -8.73 -4.49 17.94
C GLY A 29 -10.01 -4.65 17.13
N LEU A 30 -9.95 -4.73 15.79
CA LEU A 30 -11.10 -5.18 15.00
C LEU A 30 -11.48 -6.59 15.44
N LYS A 31 -12.77 -6.80 15.73
CA LYS A 31 -13.26 -8.11 16.14
C LYS A 31 -13.31 -9.08 14.95
N PRO A 32 -12.76 -10.30 15.08
CA PRO A 32 -12.75 -11.29 13.99
C PRO A 32 -14.15 -11.68 13.49
N ASP A 33 -15.16 -11.68 14.35
CA ASP A 33 -16.56 -12.00 14.02
C ASP A 33 -17.22 -11.00 13.06
N LEU A 34 -16.68 -9.77 12.98
CA LEU A 34 -17.09 -8.77 11.99
C LEU A 34 -16.44 -8.97 10.62
N VAL A 35 -15.48 -9.89 10.48
CA VAL A 35 -14.74 -10.07 9.23
C VAL A 35 -15.30 -11.25 8.44
N ARG A 36 -15.49 -11.04 7.15
CA ARG A 36 -15.85 -12.09 6.17
C ARG A 36 -14.88 -12.01 5.00
N VAL A 37 -14.18 -13.10 4.74
CA VAL A 37 -13.21 -13.19 3.66
C VAL A 37 -13.81 -13.97 2.50
N GLN A 38 -13.76 -13.40 1.30
CA GLN A 38 -14.01 -14.11 0.05
C GLN A 38 -12.69 -14.35 -0.67
N ASP A 39 -12.22 -15.58 -0.62
CA ASP A 39 -11.05 -16.02 -1.38
C ASP A 39 -11.15 -17.53 -1.61
N PRO A 40 -11.23 -18.00 -2.87
CA PRO A 40 -11.34 -19.43 -3.17
C PRO A 40 -10.05 -20.22 -2.87
N SER A 41 -8.90 -19.54 -2.75
CA SER A 41 -7.60 -20.18 -2.54
C SER A 41 -6.62 -19.23 -1.85
N PRO A 42 -6.84 -18.88 -0.56
CA PRO A 42 -5.91 -18.06 0.19
C PRO A 42 -4.53 -18.73 0.29
N PRO A 43 -3.43 -17.97 0.37
CA PRO A 43 -2.11 -18.53 0.66
C PRO A 43 -2.13 -19.38 1.95
N SER A 44 -1.29 -20.42 2.02
CA SER A 44 -1.31 -21.40 3.12
C SER A 44 -1.09 -20.79 4.50
N ASP A 45 -0.19 -19.82 4.60
CA ASP A 45 0.09 -19.04 5.81
C ASP A 45 -1.12 -18.20 6.23
N MET A 46 -1.76 -17.54 5.26
CA MET A 46 -2.98 -16.77 5.50
C MET A 46 -4.16 -17.67 5.86
N SER A 47 -4.34 -18.83 5.22
CA SER A 47 -5.38 -19.80 5.58
C SER A 47 -5.23 -20.26 7.04
N ALA A 48 -3.99 -20.56 7.46
CA ALA A 48 -3.71 -20.93 8.85
C ALA A 48 -3.95 -19.77 9.82
N PHE A 49 -3.63 -18.53 9.42
CA PHE A 49 -3.92 -17.35 10.21
C PHE A 49 -5.42 -17.13 10.40
N LEU A 50 -6.21 -17.14 9.32
CA LEU A 50 -7.66 -16.96 9.35
C LEU A 50 -8.36 -18.01 10.24
N ALA A 51 -7.93 -19.27 10.12
CA ALA A 51 -8.44 -20.35 10.96
C ALA A 51 -8.15 -20.12 12.47
N ARG A 52 -6.93 -19.69 12.82
CA ARG A 52 -6.57 -19.34 14.22
C ARG A 52 -7.40 -18.18 14.77
N GLN A 53 -7.76 -17.22 13.93
CA GLN A 53 -8.60 -16.07 14.31
C GLN A 53 -10.10 -16.40 14.31
N GLY A 54 -10.51 -17.59 13.87
CA GLY A 54 -11.92 -17.97 13.73
C GLY A 54 -12.65 -17.20 12.62
N ILE A 55 -11.92 -16.62 11.67
CA ILE A 55 -12.49 -15.84 10.58
C ILE A 55 -13.04 -16.77 9.49
N ARG A 56 -14.29 -16.52 9.11
CA ARG A 56 -14.95 -17.30 8.06
C ARG A 56 -14.41 -16.91 6.69
N VAL A 57 -14.04 -17.93 5.93
CA VAL A 57 -13.58 -17.83 4.54
C VAL A 57 -14.56 -18.56 3.64
N ASP A 58 -15.06 -17.85 2.63
CA ASP A 58 -15.98 -18.38 1.63
C ASP A 58 -15.33 -18.28 0.25
N ALA A 59 -15.54 -19.24 -0.62
CA ALA A 59 -15.15 -19.13 -2.02
C ALA A 59 -15.96 -18.02 -2.73
N LYS A 60 -17.23 -17.84 -2.30
CA LYS A 60 -18.14 -16.80 -2.77
C LYS A 60 -19.10 -16.42 -1.63
N ILE A 61 -19.26 -15.13 -1.38
CA ILE A 61 -20.24 -14.57 -0.45
C ILE A 61 -21.48 -14.18 -1.26
N GLU A 62 -22.62 -14.87 -1.02
CA GLU A 62 -23.86 -14.62 -1.75
C GLU A 62 -24.85 -13.75 -0.96
N ALA A 63 -24.79 -13.82 0.37
CA ALA A 63 -25.65 -13.06 1.26
C ALA A 63 -24.95 -12.76 2.59
N LEU A 64 -25.40 -11.71 3.25
CA LEU A 64 -25.06 -11.33 4.62
C LEU A 64 -26.35 -11.01 5.38
N ASP A 65 -26.34 -11.20 6.69
CA ASP A 65 -27.49 -10.87 7.55
C ASP A 65 -27.75 -9.38 7.62
N THR A 66 -26.67 -8.59 7.47
CA THR A 66 -26.73 -7.11 7.44
C THR A 66 -25.79 -6.60 6.34
N PRO A 67 -26.08 -5.44 5.72
CA PRO A 67 -25.18 -4.82 4.78
C PRO A 67 -23.79 -4.57 5.41
N PRO A 68 -22.69 -4.77 4.65
CA PRO A 68 -21.35 -4.53 5.18
C PRO A 68 -21.08 -3.03 5.36
N SER A 69 -20.34 -2.67 6.41
CA SER A 69 -19.78 -1.32 6.53
C SER A 69 -18.75 -1.04 5.45
N PHE A 70 -17.93 -2.06 5.13
CA PHE A 70 -16.91 -1.98 4.09
C PHE A 70 -16.90 -3.21 3.20
N ILE A 71 -16.67 -3.01 1.89
CA ILE A 71 -16.26 -4.02 0.94
C ILE A 71 -14.85 -3.66 0.48
N LEU A 72 -13.84 -4.38 0.97
CA LEU A 72 -12.45 -4.24 0.55
C LEU A 72 -12.19 -5.10 -0.68
N ALA A 73 -12.04 -4.47 -1.84
CA ALA A 73 -11.69 -5.13 -3.11
C ALA A 73 -10.16 -5.23 -3.24
N ALA A 74 -9.61 -6.40 -2.88
CA ALA A 74 -8.18 -6.69 -2.80
C ALA A 74 -7.71 -7.82 -3.73
N VAL A 75 -8.52 -8.18 -4.72
CA VAL A 75 -8.15 -9.16 -5.75
C VAL A 75 -7.36 -8.51 -6.89
N LYS A 76 -6.70 -9.33 -7.68
CA LYS A 76 -5.95 -8.86 -8.86
C LYS A 76 -6.89 -8.16 -9.86
N PRO A 77 -6.42 -7.08 -10.54
CA PRO A 77 -7.25 -6.32 -11.50
C PRO A 77 -7.93 -7.15 -12.57
N GLN A 78 -7.27 -8.24 -13.03
CA GLN A 78 -7.75 -9.11 -14.10
C GLN A 78 -9.04 -9.87 -13.77
N VAL A 79 -9.27 -10.17 -12.50
CA VAL A 79 -10.47 -10.90 -12.03
C VAL A 79 -11.45 -10.00 -11.28
N MET A 80 -11.15 -8.71 -11.19
CA MET A 80 -11.90 -7.76 -10.37
C MET A 80 -13.39 -7.72 -10.72
N ASP A 81 -13.74 -7.55 -11.98
CA ASP A 81 -15.15 -7.42 -12.39
C ASP A 81 -15.95 -8.67 -12.02
N GLN A 82 -15.41 -9.86 -12.29
CA GLN A 82 -16.04 -11.14 -11.98
C GLN A 82 -16.28 -11.33 -10.48
N VAL A 83 -15.32 -10.90 -9.64
CA VAL A 83 -15.40 -11.04 -8.18
C VAL A 83 -16.27 -9.94 -7.57
N PHE A 84 -16.16 -8.72 -8.06
CA PHE A 84 -16.81 -7.56 -7.46
C PHE A 84 -18.28 -7.43 -7.82
N GLU A 85 -18.71 -7.75 -9.05
CA GLU A 85 -20.11 -7.64 -9.48
C GLU A 85 -21.11 -8.34 -8.54
N PRO A 86 -20.88 -9.60 -8.09
CA PRO A 86 -21.77 -10.21 -7.09
C PRO A 86 -21.67 -9.54 -5.71
N LEU A 87 -20.49 -9.11 -5.28
CA LEU A 87 -20.29 -8.43 -4.00
C LEU A 87 -20.95 -7.05 -3.94
N ALA A 88 -21.00 -6.34 -5.07
CA ALA A 88 -21.66 -5.05 -5.16
C ALA A 88 -23.15 -5.10 -4.76
N LYS A 89 -23.81 -6.26 -4.95
CA LYS A 89 -25.20 -6.48 -4.56
C LYS A 89 -25.41 -6.55 -3.04
N LEU A 90 -24.34 -6.73 -2.26
CA LEU A 90 -24.38 -6.75 -0.80
C LEU A 90 -24.28 -5.33 -0.21
N ALA A 91 -23.89 -4.34 -1.02
CA ALA A 91 -23.74 -2.97 -0.57
C ALA A 91 -25.08 -2.37 -0.16
N GLY A 92 -25.14 -1.82 1.03
CA GLY A 92 -26.25 -0.99 1.53
C GLY A 92 -25.97 0.50 1.35
N PRO A 93 -26.89 1.38 1.80
CA PRO A 93 -26.76 2.82 1.65
C PRO A 93 -25.49 3.41 2.30
N ASP A 94 -25.06 2.83 3.41
CA ASP A 94 -23.92 3.32 4.20
C ASP A 94 -22.61 2.56 3.91
N THR A 95 -22.66 1.55 3.04
CA THR A 95 -21.49 0.75 2.66
C THR A 95 -20.45 1.62 1.94
N VAL A 96 -19.20 1.49 2.36
CA VAL A 96 -18.04 2.03 1.64
C VAL A 96 -17.36 0.92 0.86
N VAL A 97 -17.26 1.09 -0.46
CA VAL A 97 -16.41 0.24 -1.30
C VAL A 97 -15.00 0.81 -1.29
N LEU A 98 -14.04 0.02 -0.83
CA LEU A 98 -12.64 0.38 -0.74
C LEU A 98 -11.82 -0.51 -1.66
N SER A 99 -11.29 0.03 -2.75
CA SER A 99 -10.44 -0.72 -3.68
C SER A 99 -8.96 -0.44 -3.45
N ILE A 100 -8.15 -1.49 -3.38
CA ILE A 100 -6.68 -1.40 -3.38
C ILE A 100 -6.07 -1.94 -4.67
N ALA A 101 -6.87 -2.11 -5.72
CA ALA A 101 -6.42 -2.65 -7.00
C ALA A 101 -5.73 -1.56 -7.84
N ALA A 102 -4.47 -1.81 -8.22
CA ALA A 102 -3.75 -0.94 -9.13
C ALA A 102 -4.44 -0.87 -10.51
N GLY A 103 -4.42 0.31 -11.15
CA GLY A 103 -4.95 0.49 -12.49
C GLY A 103 -6.49 0.46 -12.62
N ARG A 104 -7.24 0.41 -11.50
CA ARG A 104 -8.71 0.36 -11.53
C ARG A 104 -9.28 1.70 -11.04
N PRO A 105 -9.87 2.53 -11.93
CA PRO A 105 -10.45 3.81 -11.55
C PRO A 105 -11.77 3.66 -10.78
N LEU A 106 -12.18 4.71 -10.07
CA LEU A 106 -13.45 4.78 -9.32
C LEU A 106 -14.66 4.35 -10.19
N ALA A 107 -14.74 4.86 -11.40
CA ALA A 107 -15.82 4.53 -12.35
C ALA A 107 -15.94 3.03 -12.66
N SER A 108 -14.84 2.27 -12.56
CA SER A 108 -14.85 0.83 -12.79
C SER A 108 -15.61 0.05 -11.71
N PHE A 109 -15.81 0.63 -10.53
CA PHE A 109 -16.61 0.08 -9.44
C PHE A 109 -18.02 0.66 -9.44
N GLU A 110 -18.15 1.95 -9.69
CA GLU A 110 -19.45 2.65 -9.70
C GLU A 110 -20.47 2.03 -10.67
N LYS A 111 -20.00 1.51 -11.82
CA LYS A 111 -20.86 0.82 -12.81
C LYS A 111 -21.66 -0.38 -12.27
N PHE A 112 -21.22 -0.99 -11.15
CA PHE A 112 -21.86 -2.13 -10.51
C PHE A 112 -22.71 -1.75 -9.29
N LEU A 113 -22.62 -0.50 -8.84
CA LEU A 113 -23.19 -0.03 -7.60
C LEU A 113 -24.44 0.83 -7.82
N ALA A 114 -25.26 0.93 -6.79
CA ALA A 114 -26.36 1.88 -6.80
C ALA A 114 -25.82 3.32 -6.86
N PRO A 115 -26.51 4.25 -7.56
CA PRO A 115 -26.13 5.66 -7.53
C PRO A 115 -26.03 6.20 -6.11
N GLY A 116 -24.96 6.93 -5.81
CA GLY A 116 -24.72 7.50 -4.49
C GLY A 116 -23.97 6.59 -3.53
N THR A 117 -23.52 5.40 -3.95
CA THR A 117 -22.65 4.54 -3.13
C THR A 117 -21.25 5.17 -2.99
N ALA A 118 -20.73 5.18 -1.77
CA ALA A 118 -19.39 5.67 -1.48
C ALA A 118 -18.32 4.72 -2.04
N VAL A 119 -17.38 5.25 -2.81
CA VAL A 119 -16.25 4.49 -3.37
C VAL A 119 -14.95 5.21 -3.06
N VAL A 120 -13.99 4.49 -2.49
CA VAL A 120 -12.64 4.96 -2.21
C VAL A 120 -11.66 4.09 -2.99
N ARG A 121 -10.85 4.71 -3.82
CA ARG A 121 -9.70 4.08 -4.45
C ARG A 121 -8.46 4.36 -3.61
N ALA A 122 -7.75 3.32 -3.23
CA ALA A 122 -6.55 3.38 -2.42
C ALA A 122 -5.38 2.69 -3.13
N MET A 123 -4.19 3.22 -2.94
CA MET A 123 -2.94 2.65 -3.46
C MET A 123 -1.94 2.49 -2.31
N PRO A 124 -1.99 1.37 -1.59
CA PRO A 124 -0.99 1.01 -0.59
C PRO A 124 0.33 0.57 -1.24
N ASN A 125 1.37 0.44 -0.44
CA ASN A 125 2.64 -0.14 -0.86
C ASN A 125 3.09 -1.28 0.07
N THR A 126 4.09 -2.06 -0.37
CA THR A 126 4.51 -3.29 0.32
C THR A 126 5.02 -3.11 1.75
N PRO A 127 5.61 -1.97 2.20
CA PRO A 127 5.95 -1.75 3.60
C PRO A 127 4.76 -1.78 4.57
N ALA A 128 3.53 -1.78 4.07
CA ALA A 128 2.32 -2.07 4.85
C ALA A 128 2.43 -3.37 5.67
N GLN A 129 3.16 -4.39 5.17
CA GLN A 129 3.38 -5.66 5.87
C GLN A 129 4.12 -5.52 7.22
N VAL A 130 4.79 -4.40 7.43
CA VAL A 130 5.50 -4.09 8.68
C VAL A 130 4.99 -2.81 9.34
N GLY A 131 3.78 -2.37 8.96
CA GLY A 131 3.17 -1.15 9.50
C GLY A 131 3.88 0.16 9.11
N ARG A 132 4.67 0.13 8.05
CA ARG A 132 5.43 1.28 7.49
C ARG A 132 5.00 1.62 6.08
N GLY A 133 3.77 1.22 5.71
CA GLY A 133 3.18 1.57 4.43
C GLY A 133 2.83 3.05 4.31
N VAL A 134 2.67 3.49 3.08
CA VAL A 134 1.90 4.69 2.76
C VAL A 134 0.79 4.30 1.79
N THR A 135 -0.41 4.76 2.08
CA THR A 135 -1.59 4.52 1.25
C THR A 135 -2.13 5.85 0.75
N ALA A 136 -2.06 6.10 -0.54
CA ALA A 136 -2.75 7.24 -1.12
C ALA A 136 -4.19 6.87 -1.48
N CYS A 137 -5.11 7.79 -1.24
CA CYS A 137 -6.54 7.57 -1.41
C CYS A 137 -7.19 8.70 -2.19
N VAL A 138 -8.20 8.36 -2.98
CA VAL A 138 -9.15 9.31 -3.57
C VAL A 138 -10.56 8.74 -3.43
N ALA A 139 -11.51 9.61 -3.18
CA ALA A 139 -12.91 9.23 -2.99
C ALA A 139 -13.79 9.80 -4.10
N ASN A 140 -14.88 9.11 -4.42
CA ASN A 140 -15.89 9.68 -5.30
C ASN A 140 -16.72 10.78 -4.59
N ALA A 141 -17.48 11.53 -5.36
CA ALA A 141 -18.30 12.63 -4.84
C ALA A 141 -19.43 12.19 -3.90
N ALA A 142 -19.80 10.92 -3.90
CA ALA A 142 -20.82 10.37 -3.01
C ALA A 142 -20.28 10.05 -1.61
N THR A 143 -18.96 9.97 -1.45
CA THR A 143 -18.34 9.65 -0.16
C THR A 143 -18.46 10.81 0.82
N THR A 144 -19.16 10.60 1.92
CA THR A 144 -19.32 11.60 2.98
C THR A 144 -18.01 11.81 3.77
N PRO A 145 -17.84 12.94 4.48
CA PRO A 145 -16.70 13.18 5.36
C PRO A 145 -16.51 12.07 6.41
N ALA A 146 -17.61 11.54 6.97
CA ALA A 146 -17.57 10.45 7.95
C ALA A 146 -17.05 9.14 7.33
N GLN A 147 -17.54 8.77 6.16
CA GLN A 147 -17.07 7.58 5.42
C GLN A 147 -15.61 7.72 5.00
N ARG A 148 -15.18 8.92 4.55
CA ARG A 148 -13.78 9.23 4.26
C ARG A 148 -12.90 9.05 5.49
N ALA A 149 -13.32 9.56 6.64
CA ALA A 149 -12.59 9.40 7.90
C ALA A 149 -12.48 7.92 8.31
N ALA A 150 -13.58 7.16 8.25
CA ALA A 150 -13.61 5.74 8.56
C ALA A 150 -12.70 4.92 7.62
N ALA A 151 -12.70 5.20 6.31
CA ALA A 151 -11.79 4.57 5.35
C ALA A 151 -10.32 4.90 5.67
N GLY A 152 -10.03 6.16 6.03
CA GLY A 152 -8.69 6.58 6.46
C GLY A 152 -8.23 5.86 7.72
N GLU A 153 -9.11 5.71 8.71
CA GLU A 153 -8.82 4.97 9.94
C GLU A 153 -8.52 3.49 9.66
N LEU A 154 -9.32 2.85 8.81
CA LEU A 154 -9.09 1.46 8.38
C LEU A 154 -7.71 1.31 7.74
N LEU A 155 -7.38 2.16 6.77
CA LEU A 155 -6.12 2.09 6.02
C LEU A 155 -4.90 2.47 6.86
N SER A 156 -5.07 3.32 7.88
CA SER A 156 -4.00 3.70 8.80
C SER A 156 -3.50 2.53 9.65
N SER A 157 -4.20 1.39 9.64
CA SER A 157 -3.78 0.17 10.34
C SER A 157 -2.42 -0.38 9.87
N VAL A 158 -1.99 0.00 8.67
CA VAL A 158 -0.75 -0.51 8.05
C VAL A 158 0.24 0.60 7.69
N GLY A 159 0.01 1.85 8.12
CA GLY A 159 0.91 2.96 7.85
C GLY A 159 0.21 4.30 7.69
N GLU A 160 0.85 5.21 6.98
CA GLU A 160 0.34 6.55 6.72
C GLU A 160 -0.74 6.56 5.63
N VAL A 161 -1.68 7.52 5.72
CA VAL A 161 -2.73 7.72 4.72
C VAL A 161 -2.67 9.14 4.19
N VAL A 162 -2.61 9.27 2.86
CA VAL A 162 -2.58 10.55 2.16
C VAL A 162 -3.79 10.63 1.24
N TRP A 163 -4.57 11.72 1.35
CA TRP A 163 -5.72 11.94 0.50
C TRP A 163 -5.37 12.83 -0.68
N LEU A 164 -5.72 12.35 -1.87
CA LEU A 164 -5.59 13.08 -3.12
C LEU A 164 -6.88 13.87 -3.40
N GLU A 165 -6.74 14.99 -4.08
CA GLU A 165 -7.86 15.79 -4.56
C GLU A 165 -8.36 15.32 -5.94
N ARG A 166 -7.47 14.72 -6.74
CA ARG A 166 -7.76 14.27 -8.11
C ARG A 166 -7.33 12.84 -8.32
N GLU A 167 -8.17 12.06 -8.99
CA GLU A 167 -7.86 10.66 -9.30
C GLU A 167 -6.67 10.52 -10.27
N GLU A 168 -6.47 11.50 -11.16
CA GLU A 168 -5.39 11.50 -12.15
C GLU A 168 -3.98 11.49 -11.51
N ASP A 169 -3.85 11.97 -10.26
CA ASP A 169 -2.59 11.96 -9.52
C ASP A 169 -2.18 10.55 -9.07
N MET A 170 -3.11 9.57 -9.13
CA MET A 170 -2.87 8.18 -8.72
C MET A 170 -1.76 7.48 -9.52
N ASP A 171 -1.56 7.84 -10.80
CA ASP A 171 -0.47 7.28 -11.61
C ASP A 171 0.91 7.72 -11.09
N ALA A 172 1.03 9.00 -10.70
CA ALA A 172 2.26 9.52 -10.08
C ALA A 172 2.51 8.88 -8.71
N VAL A 173 1.45 8.72 -7.91
CA VAL A 173 1.51 7.98 -6.63
C VAL A 173 1.99 6.55 -6.84
N THR A 174 1.42 5.84 -7.81
CA THR A 174 1.82 4.45 -8.13
C THR A 174 3.31 4.39 -8.48
N ALA A 175 3.81 5.34 -9.27
CA ALA A 175 5.20 5.40 -9.65
C ALA A 175 6.14 5.74 -8.48
N VAL A 176 5.74 6.64 -7.57
CA VAL A 176 6.60 7.10 -6.46
C VAL A 176 6.51 6.15 -5.26
N SER A 177 5.31 5.81 -4.78
CA SER A 177 5.13 5.03 -3.56
C SER A 177 4.80 3.56 -3.82
N GLY A 178 4.00 3.24 -4.82
CA GLY A 178 3.66 1.86 -5.18
C GLY A 178 4.87 1.08 -5.66
N SER A 179 5.62 1.65 -6.60
CA SER A 179 6.86 1.08 -7.16
C SER A 179 8.11 1.41 -6.33
N GLY A 180 8.06 2.47 -5.54
CA GLY A 180 9.19 3.00 -4.76
C GLY A 180 9.95 1.99 -3.91
N PRO A 181 9.31 1.05 -3.22
CA PRO A 181 10.01 0.02 -2.46
C PRO A 181 11.02 -0.77 -3.29
N ALA A 182 10.69 -1.07 -4.57
CA ALA A 182 11.61 -1.76 -5.47
C ALA A 182 12.87 -0.92 -5.78
N TYR A 183 12.74 0.40 -5.86
CA TYR A 183 13.89 1.29 -6.07
C TYR A 183 14.83 1.28 -4.86
N ILE A 184 14.28 1.26 -3.66
CA ILE A 184 15.05 1.19 -2.42
C ILE A 184 15.74 -0.17 -2.27
N TYR A 185 15.08 -1.28 -2.66
CA TYR A 185 15.73 -2.60 -2.69
C TYR A 185 16.88 -2.64 -3.70
N LEU A 186 16.72 -2.03 -4.87
CA LEU A 186 17.81 -1.90 -5.85
C LEU A 186 18.97 -1.06 -5.31
N VAL A 187 18.70 0.01 -4.55
CA VAL A 187 19.75 0.79 -3.87
C VAL A 187 20.53 -0.10 -2.90
N ALA A 188 19.85 -0.96 -2.13
CA ALA A 188 20.52 -1.90 -1.23
C ALA A 188 21.40 -2.91 -1.99
N GLU A 189 20.92 -3.43 -3.13
CA GLU A 189 21.69 -4.32 -4.01
C GLU A 189 22.93 -3.62 -4.56
N CYS A 190 22.77 -2.42 -5.15
CA CYS A 190 23.88 -1.64 -5.70
C CYS A 190 24.93 -1.27 -4.62
N LEU A 191 24.47 -0.97 -3.40
CA LEU A 191 25.37 -0.64 -2.29
C LEU A 191 26.20 -1.88 -1.85
N ALA A 192 25.59 -3.07 -1.86
CA ALA A 192 26.31 -4.31 -1.58
C ALA A 192 27.36 -4.61 -2.67
N GLU A 193 27.01 -4.48 -3.95
CA GLU A 193 27.95 -4.65 -5.08
C GLU A 193 29.11 -3.65 -5.01
N ALA A 194 28.81 -2.38 -4.67
CA ALA A 194 29.87 -1.38 -4.47
C ALA A 194 30.79 -1.74 -3.28
N GLY A 195 30.25 -2.33 -2.23
CA GLY A 195 31.02 -2.85 -1.09
C GLY A 195 31.96 -3.97 -1.49
N LEU A 196 31.50 -4.91 -2.35
CA LEU A 196 32.34 -5.96 -2.93
C LEU A 196 33.48 -5.38 -3.76
N ALA A 197 33.17 -4.39 -4.62
CA ALA A 197 34.19 -3.71 -5.43
C ALA A 197 35.23 -2.94 -4.57
N ALA A 198 34.83 -2.52 -3.38
CA ALA A 198 35.70 -1.88 -2.39
C ALA A 198 36.51 -2.88 -1.54
N GLY A 199 36.36 -4.22 -1.75
CA GLY A 199 37.15 -5.26 -1.11
C GLY A 199 36.52 -5.90 0.14
N LEU A 200 35.22 -5.66 0.40
CA LEU A 200 34.49 -6.37 1.46
C LEU A 200 34.16 -7.82 1.03
N SER A 201 34.00 -8.72 2.01
CA SER A 201 33.43 -10.04 1.71
C SER A 201 31.95 -9.92 1.29
N PRO A 202 31.42 -10.88 0.50
CA PRO A 202 30.02 -10.88 0.08
C PRO A 202 29.03 -10.76 1.26
N GLU A 203 29.26 -11.52 2.33
CA GLU A 203 28.41 -11.54 3.50
C GLU A 203 28.43 -10.20 4.22
N MET A 204 29.63 -9.59 4.36
CA MET A 204 29.78 -8.29 5.01
C MET A 204 29.16 -7.17 4.18
N ALA A 205 29.38 -7.13 2.87
CA ALA A 205 28.82 -6.15 1.97
C ALA A 205 27.28 -6.18 2.01
N ALA A 206 26.67 -7.36 1.90
CA ALA A 206 25.23 -7.55 1.98
C ALA A 206 24.65 -7.12 3.35
N ALA A 207 25.29 -7.50 4.44
CA ALA A 207 24.85 -7.15 5.80
C ALA A 207 24.91 -5.63 6.04
N LEU A 208 26.00 -4.98 5.65
CA LEU A 208 26.17 -3.54 5.81
C LEU A 208 25.18 -2.75 4.95
N ALA A 209 25.00 -3.10 3.68
CA ALA A 209 24.06 -2.45 2.78
C ALA A 209 22.63 -2.55 3.31
N ARG A 210 22.19 -3.74 3.71
CA ARG A 210 20.87 -3.97 4.29
C ARG A 210 20.65 -3.16 5.57
N ALA A 211 21.59 -3.22 6.52
CA ALA A 211 21.48 -2.50 7.77
C ALA A 211 21.48 -0.97 7.57
N THR A 212 22.29 -0.47 6.63
CA THR A 212 22.36 0.95 6.31
C THR A 212 21.03 1.45 5.75
N VAL A 213 20.46 0.76 4.75
CA VAL A 213 19.18 1.17 4.13
C VAL A 213 18.04 1.09 5.13
N SER A 214 17.92 0.00 5.90
CA SER A 214 16.84 -0.16 6.88
C SER A 214 16.98 0.83 8.04
N GLY A 215 18.19 1.07 8.53
CA GLY A 215 18.46 2.02 9.62
C GLY A 215 18.22 3.47 9.19
N ALA A 216 18.64 3.85 7.99
CA ALA A 216 18.38 5.17 7.46
C ALA A 216 16.87 5.43 7.23
N GLY A 217 16.14 4.43 6.74
CA GLY A 217 14.69 4.51 6.58
C GLY A 217 13.95 4.65 7.91
N GLU A 218 14.36 3.89 8.95
CA GLU A 218 13.74 4.00 10.27
C GLU A 218 14.09 5.35 10.94
N LEU A 219 15.30 5.87 10.74
CA LEU A 219 15.67 7.19 11.23
C LEU A 219 14.87 8.29 10.54
N LEU A 220 14.68 8.19 9.22
CA LEU A 220 13.82 9.11 8.46
C LEU A 220 12.37 9.07 8.96
N HIS A 221 11.84 7.88 9.25
CA HIS A 221 10.48 7.71 9.75
C HIS A 221 10.28 8.32 11.15
N ARG A 222 11.27 8.20 12.05
CA ARG A 222 11.16 8.70 13.44
C ARG A 222 11.55 10.15 13.62
N SER A 223 12.19 10.75 12.63
CA SER A 223 12.70 12.12 12.71
C SER A 223 11.69 13.11 12.17
N ASP A 224 11.56 14.25 12.84
CA ASP A 224 10.83 15.42 12.33
C ASP A 224 11.64 16.21 11.29
N LEU A 225 12.92 15.85 11.06
CA LEU A 225 13.79 16.50 10.09
C LEU A 225 13.52 15.96 8.68
N ASP A 226 13.60 16.85 7.69
CA ASP A 226 13.53 16.45 6.28
C ASP A 226 14.78 15.65 5.84
N ALA A 227 14.63 14.90 4.74
CA ALA A 227 15.70 14.06 4.21
C ALA A 227 16.97 14.84 3.85
N ALA A 228 16.86 16.11 3.39
CA ALA A 228 18.01 16.93 3.04
C ALA A 228 18.80 17.34 4.29
N THR A 229 18.12 17.65 5.37
CA THR A 229 18.72 17.96 6.66
C THR A 229 19.39 16.73 7.26
N LEU A 230 18.74 15.55 7.26
CA LEU A 230 19.35 14.31 7.71
C LEU A 230 20.62 13.97 6.92
N ARG A 231 20.60 14.13 5.58
CA ARG A 231 21.77 13.96 4.72
C ARG A 231 22.91 14.90 5.12
N LYS A 232 22.61 16.19 5.34
CA LYS A 232 23.61 17.18 5.77
C LYS A 232 24.24 16.83 7.11
N ASN A 233 23.46 16.32 8.06
CA ASN A 233 23.93 15.99 9.39
C ASN A 233 24.98 14.86 9.42
N VAL A 234 25.02 14.00 8.39
CA VAL A 234 26.01 12.94 8.23
C VAL A 234 27.11 13.29 7.21
N THR A 235 27.19 14.56 6.78
CA THR A 235 28.13 15.02 5.75
C THR A 235 29.07 16.09 6.33
N SER A 236 30.24 15.67 6.77
CA SER A 236 31.29 16.61 7.20
C SER A 236 32.05 17.19 5.99
N PRO A 237 32.45 18.47 6.04
CA PRO A 237 33.25 19.07 4.98
C PRO A 237 34.54 18.30 4.70
N GLY A 238 34.81 17.96 3.44
CA GLY A 238 35.98 17.20 3.03
C GLY A 238 36.01 15.73 3.48
N GLY A 239 34.90 15.23 4.07
CA GLY A 239 34.78 13.84 4.51
C GLY A 239 34.43 12.86 3.37
N THR A 240 34.44 11.58 3.70
CA THR A 240 34.12 10.48 2.76
C THR A 240 32.70 10.61 2.21
N THR A 241 31.73 11.01 3.05
CA THR A 241 30.34 11.23 2.63
C THR A 241 30.23 12.37 1.62
N ALA A 242 30.98 13.48 1.82
CA ALA A 242 30.98 14.57 0.86
C ALA A 242 31.48 14.12 -0.51
N ALA A 243 32.62 13.42 -0.57
CA ALA A 243 33.19 12.89 -1.81
C ALA A 243 32.23 11.92 -2.54
N ALA A 244 31.53 11.06 -1.81
CA ALA A 244 30.52 10.16 -2.39
C ALA A 244 29.30 10.93 -2.94
N LEU A 245 28.83 11.95 -2.20
CA LEU A 245 27.70 12.78 -2.63
C LEU A 245 28.04 13.63 -3.86
N ASP A 246 29.29 14.09 -4.03
CA ASP A 246 29.73 14.81 -5.24
C ASP A 246 29.52 13.94 -6.50
N VAL A 247 29.70 12.62 -6.39
CA VAL A 247 29.40 11.68 -7.50
C VAL A 247 27.89 11.48 -7.65
N LEU A 248 27.17 11.18 -6.57
CA LEU A 248 25.74 10.86 -6.63
C LEU A 248 24.85 12.07 -7.00
N MET A 249 25.31 13.27 -6.71
CA MET A 249 24.64 14.53 -7.02
C MET A 249 25.21 15.23 -8.26
N GLY A 250 26.19 14.61 -8.92
CA GLY A 250 26.78 15.12 -10.15
C GLY A 250 25.82 15.08 -11.35
N ASP A 251 26.32 15.41 -12.53
CA ASP A 251 25.56 15.41 -13.79
C ASP A 251 26.21 14.41 -14.79
N PRO A 252 25.53 13.31 -15.18
CA PRO A 252 24.23 12.82 -14.68
C PRO A 252 24.33 12.19 -13.29
N GLY A 253 23.36 12.49 -12.43
CA GLY A 253 23.29 11.99 -11.05
C GLY A 253 22.05 11.17 -10.74
N LEU A 254 21.93 10.79 -9.47
CA LEU A 254 20.80 9.97 -8.97
C LEU A 254 19.44 10.64 -9.23
N GLN A 255 19.37 11.99 -9.10
CA GLN A 255 18.12 12.73 -9.34
C GLN A 255 17.61 12.53 -10.76
N GLU A 256 18.49 12.60 -11.76
CA GLU A 256 18.11 12.44 -13.16
C GLU A 256 17.64 11.00 -13.44
N LEU A 257 18.34 10.01 -12.90
CA LEU A 257 17.95 8.60 -13.04
C LEU A 257 16.57 8.33 -12.43
N LEU A 258 16.32 8.81 -11.21
CA LEU A 258 15.02 8.66 -10.56
C LEU A 258 13.91 9.40 -11.30
N THR A 259 14.17 10.60 -11.83
CA THR A 259 13.19 11.33 -12.65
C THR A 259 12.80 10.52 -13.88
N LYS A 260 13.77 9.93 -14.60
CA LYS A 260 13.51 9.07 -15.77
C LYS A 260 12.76 7.79 -15.39
N ALA A 261 13.13 7.16 -14.28
CA ALA A 261 12.48 5.93 -13.81
C ALA A 261 11.02 6.18 -13.42
N VAL A 262 10.75 7.22 -12.65
CA VAL A 262 9.37 7.61 -12.26
C VAL A 262 8.55 7.96 -13.49
N ALA A 263 9.09 8.73 -14.45
CA ALA A 263 8.37 9.05 -15.68
C ALA A 263 8.03 7.80 -16.50
N ALA A 264 8.91 6.80 -16.55
CA ALA A 264 8.63 5.52 -17.20
C ALA A 264 7.51 4.73 -16.49
N ALA A 265 7.54 4.71 -15.14
CA ALA A 265 6.52 4.05 -14.34
C ALA A 265 5.15 4.73 -14.48
N VAL A 266 5.08 6.08 -14.52
CA VAL A 266 3.84 6.83 -14.79
C VAL A 266 3.25 6.46 -16.15
N ARG A 267 4.06 6.43 -17.19
CA ARG A 267 3.58 6.02 -18.53
C ARG A 267 2.99 4.61 -18.49
N ARG A 268 3.70 3.67 -17.84
CA ARG A 268 3.22 2.29 -17.73
C ARG A 268 1.94 2.16 -16.92
N SER A 269 1.80 2.93 -15.84
CA SER A 269 0.58 2.97 -15.04
C SER A 269 -0.63 3.38 -15.87
N ARG A 270 -0.50 4.42 -16.70
CA ARG A 270 -1.56 4.88 -17.62
C ARG A 270 -1.95 3.83 -18.66
N GLU A 271 -0.96 3.12 -19.22
CA GLU A 271 -1.23 2.02 -20.17
C GLU A 271 -2.02 0.86 -19.53
N LEU A 272 -1.77 0.57 -18.25
CA LEU A 272 -2.47 -0.50 -17.52
C LEU A 272 -3.87 -0.11 -17.06
N SER A 273 -4.19 1.18 -17.06
CA SER A 273 -5.51 1.72 -16.64
C SER A 273 -6.49 1.88 -17.82
N GLN A 274 -6.03 1.64 -19.04
CA GLN A 274 -6.83 1.60 -20.26
C GLN A 274 -7.37 0.18 -20.52
#